data_58f96bceaebbbda0a39d5b19853da7ea
#
_entry.id   58f96bceaebbbda0a39d5b19853da7ea
#
_cell.length_a   1.000
_cell.length_b   1.000
_cell.length_c   1.000
_cell.angle_alpha   90.00
_cell.angle_beta   90.00
_cell.angle_gamma   90.00
#
_symmetry.space_group_name_H-M   'P 1'
#
loop_
_entity.id
_entity.type
_entity.pdbx_description
1 polymer ?
#
loop_
_entity_poly.entity_id
_entity_poly.type
_entity_poly.pdbx_seq_one_letter_code
_entity_poly.pdbx_strand_id
1 'polypeptide(L)'
;MPDYSQYIENILKKNKKEKKEKQILFKKLHKEALIAAEQLGKKFQLEKVYIFGSLTDENKFHKYSDIDFAVTGLKSEEYLAAWGELEKLLDHPFDLVRLEKAHKSLKEVIREDGVLLYESGRDQC
;
A
#
# COMPACT_ATOMS: atom_id res chain seq x y z
N MET A 1 -3.77 -39.65 -29.81
CA MET A 1 -4.21 -38.59 -28.86
C MET A 1 -3.41 -37.33 -29.13
N PRO A 2 -4.07 -36.16 -29.07
CA PRO A 2 -3.31 -34.92 -29.21
C PRO A 2 -2.36 -34.75 -28.02
N ASP A 3 -1.17 -34.24 -28.32
CA ASP A 3 -0.17 -33.97 -27.30
C ASP A 3 -0.33 -32.53 -26.79
N TYR A 4 -0.67 -32.36 -25.53
CA TYR A 4 -0.87 -31.07 -24.88
C TYR A 4 0.37 -30.55 -24.15
N SER A 5 1.53 -31.25 -24.27
CA SER A 5 2.76 -30.89 -23.55
C SER A 5 3.17 -29.44 -23.80
N GLN A 6 3.17 -29.02 -25.07
CA GLN A 6 3.57 -27.67 -25.44
C GLN A 6 2.59 -26.62 -24.88
N TYR A 7 1.30 -26.92 -24.91
CA TYR A 7 0.28 -26.06 -24.35
C TYR A 7 0.45 -25.88 -22.84
N ILE A 8 0.68 -26.98 -22.14
CA ILE A 8 0.90 -26.95 -20.69
C ILE A 8 2.17 -26.18 -20.34
N GLU A 9 3.28 -26.38 -21.08
CA GLU A 9 4.51 -25.63 -20.89
C GLU A 9 4.29 -24.11 -21.06
N ASN A 10 3.52 -23.73 -22.08
CA ASN A 10 3.24 -22.31 -22.34
C ASN A 10 2.43 -21.68 -21.20
N ILE A 11 1.45 -22.42 -20.65
CA ILE A 11 0.67 -21.96 -19.50
C ILE A 11 1.56 -21.78 -18.27
N LEU A 12 2.44 -22.76 -18.00
CA LEU A 12 3.35 -22.71 -16.86
C LEU A 12 4.35 -21.56 -16.97
N LYS A 13 4.88 -21.31 -18.15
CA LYS A 13 5.79 -20.18 -18.41
C LYS A 13 5.09 -18.85 -18.21
N LYS A 14 3.86 -18.73 -18.71
CA LYS A 14 3.06 -17.51 -18.53
C LYS A 14 2.78 -17.25 -17.06
N ASN A 15 2.39 -18.28 -16.30
CA ASN A 15 2.10 -18.16 -14.88
C ASN A 15 3.34 -17.75 -14.08
N LYS A 16 4.50 -18.30 -14.39
CA LYS A 16 5.77 -17.92 -13.77
C LYS A 16 6.12 -16.47 -14.04
N LYS A 17 5.94 -16.02 -15.29
CA LYS A 17 6.21 -14.65 -15.67
C LYS A 17 5.29 -13.67 -14.94
N GLU A 18 3.99 -13.96 -14.90
CA GLU A 18 3.00 -13.12 -14.21
C GLU A 18 3.29 -13.06 -12.71
N LYS A 19 3.66 -14.17 -12.10
CA LYS A 19 4.03 -14.22 -10.69
C LYS A 19 5.25 -13.36 -10.39
N LYS A 20 6.26 -13.44 -11.26
CA LYS A 20 7.49 -12.64 -11.11
C LYS A 20 7.21 -11.14 -11.27
N GLU A 21 6.42 -10.78 -12.26
CA GLU A 21 6.01 -9.39 -12.49
C GLU A 21 5.22 -8.84 -11.30
N LYS A 22 4.34 -9.66 -10.73
CA LYS A 22 3.57 -9.31 -9.54
C LYS A 22 4.48 -9.05 -8.34
N GLN A 23 5.49 -9.89 -8.12
CA GLN A 23 6.45 -9.71 -7.03
C GLN A 23 7.26 -8.43 -7.19
N ILE A 24 7.67 -8.12 -8.40
CA ILE A 24 8.42 -6.90 -8.70
C ILE A 24 7.55 -5.67 -8.42
N LEU A 25 6.30 -5.69 -8.87
CA LEU A 25 5.37 -4.60 -8.64
C LEU A 25 5.06 -4.43 -7.15
N PHE A 26 4.83 -5.52 -6.44
CA PHE A 26 4.57 -5.51 -5.00
C PHE A 26 5.71 -4.81 -4.25
N LYS A 27 6.95 -5.18 -4.52
CA LYS A 27 8.13 -4.57 -3.89
C LYS A 27 8.27 -3.10 -4.25
N LYS A 28 8.03 -2.76 -5.52
CA LYS A 28 8.08 -1.38 -6.00
C LYS A 28 7.08 -0.51 -5.26
N LEU A 29 5.83 -0.97 -5.14
CA LEU A 29 4.77 -0.21 -4.48
C LEU A 29 5.00 -0.08 -2.98
N HIS A 30 5.57 -1.10 -2.34
CA HIS A 30 5.98 -0.99 -0.93
C HIS A 30 7.00 0.12 -0.73
N LYS A 31 8.00 0.18 -1.59
CA LYS A 31 9.05 1.19 -1.52
C LYS A 31 8.47 2.59 -1.75
N GLU A 32 7.61 2.74 -2.75
CA GLU A 32 6.95 4.01 -3.04
C GLU A 32 6.05 4.44 -1.89
N ALA A 33 5.32 3.50 -1.29
CA ALA A 33 4.45 3.76 -0.16
C ALA A 33 5.26 4.24 1.06
N LEU A 34 6.40 3.63 1.32
CA LEU A 34 7.27 4.02 2.43
C LEU A 34 7.76 5.45 2.25
N ILE A 35 8.25 5.79 1.05
CA ILE A 35 8.73 7.15 0.74
C ILE A 35 7.60 8.16 0.89
N ALA A 36 6.42 7.85 0.34
CA ALA A 36 5.25 8.71 0.43
C ALA A 36 4.81 8.91 1.89
N ALA A 37 4.80 7.83 2.67
CA ALA A 37 4.42 7.90 4.09
C ALA A 37 5.36 8.80 4.89
N GLU A 38 6.65 8.70 4.66
CA GLU A 38 7.63 9.56 5.34
C GLU A 38 7.45 11.03 4.99
N GLN A 39 7.28 11.33 3.71
CA GLN A 39 7.07 12.71 3.26
C GLN A 39 5.76 13.28 3.77
N LEU A 40 4.68 12.49 3.72
CA LEU A 40 3.39 12.91 4.23
C LEU A 40 3.43 13.14 5.73
N GLY A 41 4.03 12.20 6.46
CA GLY A 41 4.16 12.29 7.90
C GLY A 41 4.89 13.53 8.37
N LYS A 42 5.99 13.87 7.72
CA LYS A 42 6.79 15.05 8.04
C LYS A 42 6.08 16.34 7.65
N LYS A 43 5.47 16.38 6.46
CA LYS A 43 4.81 17.59 5.96
C LYS A 43 3.60 17.99 6.80
N PHE A 44 2.78 17.03 7.21
CA PHE A 44 1.56 17.30 7.97
C PHE A 44 1.69 17.01 9.46
N GLN A 45 2.91 16.71 9.92
CA GLN A 45 3.20 16.42 11.32
C GLN A 45 2.30 15.32 11.87
N LEU A 46 2.17 14.24 11.10
CA LEU A 46 1.33 13.10 11.47
C LEU A 46 1.98 12.30 12.60
N GLU A 47 1.15 11.61 13.39
CA GLU A 47 1.65 10.70 14.40
C GLU A 47 2.11 9.39 13.80
N LYS A 48 1.26 8.77 12.98
CA LYS A 48 1.52 7.47 12.36
C LYS A 48 0.94 7.40 10.96
N VAL A 49 1.61 6.66 10.08
CA VAL A 49 1.11 6.31 8.75
C VAL A 49 1.25 4.81 8.58
N TYR A 50 0.13 4.16 8.28
CA TYR A 50 0.06 2.72 8.01
C TYR A 50 -0.31 2.47 6.56
N ILE A 51 0.08 1.32 6.03
CA ILE A 51 -0.62 0.73 4.88
C ILE A 51 -1.44 -0.46 5.36
N PHE A 52 -2.55 -0.71 4.69
CA PHE A 52 -3.41 -1.86 4.97
C PHE A 52 -3.94 -2.43 3.66
N GLY A 53 -4.78 -3.46 3.74
CA GLY A 53 -5.35 -4.08 2.56
C GLY A 53 -4.38 -4.98 1.82
N SER A 54 -4.55 -5.09 0.49
CA SER A 54 -3.83 -6.07 -0.32
C SER A 54 -2.31 -5.87 -0.38
N LEU A 55 -1.82 -4.67 -0.15
CA LEU A 55 -0.37 -4.41 -0.17
C LEU A 55 0.35 -4.94 1.09
N THR A 56 -0.38 -5.43 2.09
CA THR A 56 0.21 -6.05 3.28
C THR A 56 0.47 -7.53 3.10
N ASP A 57 -0.08 -8.15 2.06
CA ASP A 57 0.03 -9.58 1.82
C ASP A 57 0.20 -9.84 0.32
N GLU A 58 1.38 -10.32 -0.06
CA GLU A 58 1.70 -10.62 -1.45
C GLU A 58 0.68 -11.57 -2.10
N ASN A 59 0.11 -12.50 -1.31
CA ASN A 59 -0.88 -13.45 -1.81
C ASN A 59 -2.22 -12.79 -2.16
N LYS A 60 -2.56 -11.68 -1.52
CA LYS A 60 -3.78 -10.92 -1.78
C LYS A 60 -3.57 -9.85 -2.83
N PHE A 61 -2.32 -9.48 -3.08
CA PHE A 61 -1.97 -8.41 -4.01
C PHE A 61 -2.16 -8.83 -5.46
N HIS A 62 -2.68 -7.93 -6.29
CA HIS A 62 -2.74 -8.09 -7.73
C HIS A 62 -2.47 -6.74 -8.41
N LYS A 63 -2.26 -6.76 -9.72
CA LYS A 63 -1.83 -5.57 -10.47
C LYS A 63 -2.80 -4.40 -10.43
N TYR A 64 -4.06 -4.64 -10.07
CA TYR A 64 -5.08 -3.60 -9.93
C TYR A 64 -5.32 -3.20 -8.47
N SER A 65 -4.54 -3.72 -7.54
CA SER A 65 -4.65 -3.36 -6.13
C SER A 65 -4.26 -1.90 -5.91
N ASP A 66 -4.99 -1.22 -5.03
CA ASP A 66 -4.66 0.15 -4.63
C ASP A 66 -3.68 0.15 -3.46
N ILE A 67 -3.01 1.28 -3.25
CA ILE A 67 -2.23 1.49 -2.03
C ILE A 67 -3.17 2.14 -1.01
N ASP A 68 -3.46 1.43 0.08
CA ASP A 68 -4.38 1.92 1.10
C ASP A 68 -3.60 2.45 2.30
N PHE A 69 -3.66 3.77 2.52
CA PHE A 69 -3.02 4.43 3.64
C PHE A 69 -4.02 4.73 4.75
N ALA A 70 -3.60 4.54 6.00
CA ALA A 70 -4.34 5.01 7.17
C ALA A 70 -3.41 5.87 8.01
N VAL A 71 -3.88 7.05 8.39
CA VAL A 71 -3.07 8.02 9.11
C VAL A 71 -3.70 8.43 10.43
N THR A 72 -2.87 8.79 11.41
CA THR A 72 -3.30 9.39 12.66
C THR A 72 -2.65 10.77 12.80
N GLY A 73 -3.40 11.70 13.36
CA GLY A 73 -2.91 13.06 13.57
C GLY A 73 -3.13 14.02 12.40
N LEU A 74 -3.88 13.61 11.37
CA LEU A 74 -4.22 14.49 10.26
C LEU A 74 -5.50 15.25 10.58
N LYS A 75 -5.44 16.58 10.49
CA LYS A 75 -6.60 17.41 10.71
C LYS A 75 -7.55 17.33 9.53
N SER A 76 -8.87 17.43 9.80
CA SER A 76 -9.88 17.32 8.74
C SER A 76 -9.71 18.37 7.65
N GLU A 77 -9.34 19.60 8.02
CA GLU A 77 -9.10 20.68 7.06
C GLU A 77 -7.85 20.47 6.20
N GLU A 78 -6.97 19.54 6.59
CA GLU A 78 -5.76 19.21 5.83
C GLU A 78 -5.93 17.98 4.94
N TYR A 79 -7.07 17.30 5.01
CA TYR A 79 -7.27 16.03 4.29
C TYR A 79 -7.10 16.16 2.77
N LEU A 80 -7.72 17.18 2.18
CA LEU A 80 -7.60 17.37 0.72
C LEU A 80 -6.17 17.73 0.31
N ALA A 81 -5.46 18.49 1.14
CA ALA A 81 -4.06 18.83 0.86
C ALA A 81 -3.18 17.58 0.94
N ALA A 82 -3.43 16.70 1.92
CA ALA A 82 -2.71 15.44 2.06
C ALA A 82 -2.98 14.52 0.87
N TRP A 83 -4.23 14.43 0.43
CA TRP A 83 -4.59 13.67 -0.77
C TRP A 83 -3.83 14.18 -1.99
N GLY A 84 -3.83 15.51 -2.20
CA GLY A 84 -3.12 16.13 -3.31
C GLY A 84 -1.62 15.86 -3.28
N GLU A 85 -1.02 15.82 -2.09
CA GLU A 85 0.38 15.48 -1.94
C GLU A 85 0.66 14.04 -2.37
N LEU A 86 -0.20 13.10 -1.99
CA LEU A 86 -0.07 11.71 -2.43
C LEU A 86 -0.22 11.57 -3.95
N GLU A 87 -1.11 12.36 -4.57
CA GLU A 87 -1.24 12.36 -6.04
C GLU A 87 0.05 12.78 -6.74
N LYS A 88 0.80 13.70 -6.14
CA LYS A 88 2.10 14.14 -6.68
C LYS A 88 3.18 13.09 -6.50
N LEU A 89 3.14 12.36 -5.39
CA LEU A 89 4.18 11.39 -5.03
C LEU A 89 3.99 10.02 -5.67
N LEU A 90 2.76 9.68 -6.04
CA LEU A 90 2.41 8.33 -6.50
C LEU A 90 1.80 8.37 -7.89
N ASP A 91 2.24 7.44 -8.76
CA ASP A 91 1.64 7.21 -10.07
C ASP A 91 0.61 6.07 -10.04
N HIS A 92 0.35 5.53 -8.86
CA HIS A 92 -0.52 4.38 -8.67
C HIS A 92 -1.77 4.79 -7.89
N PRO A 93 -2.94 4.19 -8.18
CA PRO A 93 -4.15 4.49 -7.41
C PRO A 93 -3.94 4.21 -5.92
N PHE A 94 -4.49 5.07 -5.10
CA PHE A 94 -4.37 4.98 -3.65
C PHE A 94 -5.66 5.43 -2.96
N ASP A 95 -5.77 5.11 -1.67
CA ASP A 95 -6.81 5.64 -0.80
C ASP A 95 -6.17 6.17 0.48
N LEU A 96 -6.82 7.11 1.13
CA LEU A 96 -6.33 7.75 2.35
C LEU A 96 -7.44 7.80 3.38
N VAL A 97 -7.24 7.14 4.50
CA VAL A 97 -8.22 7.06 5.58
C VAL A 97 -7.64 7.72 6.83
N ARG A 98 -8.44 8.57 7.46
CA ARG A 98 -8.12 9.09 8.80
C ARG A 98 -8.55 8.04 9.81
N LEU A 99 -7.58 7.45 10.50
CA LEU A 99 -7.85 6.32 11.40
C LEU A 99 -8.83 6.69 12.53
N GLU A 100 -8.74 7.92 13.05
CA GLU A 100 -9.63 8.40 14.11
C GLU A 100 -11.10 8.41 13.68
N LYS A 101 -11.37 8.57 12.39
CA LYS A 101 -12.73 8.60 11.83
C LYS A 101 -13.16 7.28 11.20
N ALA A 102 -12.29 6.27 11.20
CA ALA A 102 -12.60 4.99 10.61
C ALA A 102 -13.59 4.21 11.46
N HIS A 103 -14.38 3.35 10.81
CA HIS A 103 -15.26 2.43 11.51
C HIS A 103 -14.43 1.49 12.38
N LYS A 104 -15.01 1.08 13.50
CA LYS A 104 -14.35 0.19 14.48
C LYS A 104 -13.77 -1.06 13.83
N SER A 105 -14.50 -1.68 12.89
CA SER A 105 -14.03 -2.89 12.19
C SER A 105 -12.76 -2.63 11.39
N LEU A 106 -12.65 -1.47 10.72
CA LEU A 106 -11.46 -1.10 9.98
C LEU A 106 -10.28 -0.83 10.91
N LYS A 107 -10.53 -0.17 12.05
CA LYS A 107 -9.48 0.05 13.06
C LYS A 107 -8.88 -1.27 13.53
N GLU A 108 -9.71 -2.29 13.73
CA GLU A 108 -9.24 -3.61 14.15
C GLU A 108 -8.40 -4.29 13.07
N VAL A 109 -8.84 -4.21 11.81
CA VAL A 109 -8.06 -4.74 10.67
C VAL A 109 -6.69 -4.10 10.60
N ILE A 110 -6.63 -2.78 10.72
CA ILE A 110 -5.35 -2.04 10.65
C ILE A 110 -4.46 -2.39 11.83
N ARG A 111 -5.03 -2.53 13.02
CA ARG A 111 -4.26 -2.92 14.21
C ARG A 111 -3.65 -4.31 14.06
N GLU A 112 -4.38 -5.26 13.50
CA GLU A 112 -3.91 -6.64 13.34
C GLU A 112 -3.01 -6.84 12.13
N ASP A 113 -3.40 -6.30 10.99
CA ASP A 113 -2.74 -6.59 9.70
C ASP A 113 -2.07 -5.39 9.06
N GLY A 114 -2.28 -4.19 9.58
CA GLY A 114 -1.66 -2.98 9.04
C GLY A 114 -0.15 -2.97 9.27
N VAL A 115 0.56 -2.33 8.35
CA VAL A 115 2.01 -2.18 8.44
C VAL A 115 2.32 -0.71 8.72
N LEU A 116 3.01 -0.45 9.81
CA LEU A 116 3.44 0.91 10.18
C LEU A 116 4.61 1.33 9.32
N LEU A 117 4.43 2.40 8.53
CA LEU A 117 5.47 2.93 7.67
C LEU A 117 6.15 4.18 8.23
N TYR A 118 5.43 4.95 9.03
CA TYR A 118 5.96 6.18 9.61
C TYR A 118 5.40 6.38 11.01
N GLU A 119 6.25 6.84 11.91
CA GLU A 119 5.87 7.21 13.27
C GLU A 119 6.69 8.43 13.69
N SER A 120 6.01 9.46 14.19
CA SER A 120 6.69 10.67 14.64
C SER A 120 7.60 10.37 15.85
N GLY A 121 8.75 11.04 15.91
CA GLY A 121 9.69 10.84 16.97
C GLY A 121 10.68 9.72 16.78
N ARG A 122 10.52 8.86 15.77
CA ARG A 122 11.47 7.77 15.49
C ARG A 122 12.87 8.26 15.13
N ASP A 123 12.94 9.43 14.47
CA ASP A 123 14.19 10.02 14.05
C ASP A 123 14.80 10.95 15.09
N GLN A 124 14.17 11.06 16.25
CA GLN A 124 14.69 11.87 17.36
C GLN A 124 15.53 10.98 18.26
N CYS A 125 16.81 11.10 18.12
CA CYS A 125 17.73 10.43 19.01
C CYS A 125 18.13 11.34 20.15
#